data_37f95b643b657630aaa766ec3f86adf6
#
_entry.id   37f95b643b657630aaa766ec3f86adf6
#
_cell.length_a   1.000
_cell.length_b   1.000
_cell.length_c   1.000
_cell.angle_alpha   90.00
_cell.angle_beta   90.00
_cell.angle_gamma   90.00
#
_symmetry.space_group_name_H-M   'P 1'
#
loop_
_entity.id
_entity.type
_entity.pdbx_description
1 polymer ?
#
loop_
_entity_poly.entity_id
_entity_poly.type
_entity_poly.pdbx_seq_one_letter_code
_entity_poly.pdbx_strand_id
1 'polypeptide(L)'
;MTSSKTPHASASELPPSVGLRPALLRDPFRFVMDAAARHDGLVRLGFGPLETYIVSHPDYIRRILVTHAANYVKGPLMRPFQAALGNGLVTSEGEHWLRQRRLMQPAFHAKQLHLMEQQITACVERAMRRWESAANAGQPTNFLDDCIELNVEIVLGALFSTSIDAPRAQRLRELTSEVFAGLASKVWTFFLPGWAPVPGAIRYRRAVRDLDAQVHALIQERRRADRKPEDLLGLLLDAVDADTGEQMSDRQLRDEIFTLFMAGYETTATGLTWAAYELAQNPEAADKMAAELERTAAAVPTFAELPSLEYGKRVVNEAFRLHPAFPIWFRSSIQPDMLGPHYLPPEAKIVLNPHVTHRDSRFWEDPEVFDPDRFGPERFSARHRHAYYPFGKGSRVCIGERLATTITQQVLSAVVGTFEFTILPGFNVVPRYVVTCQPRGGLPLVLRRR
;
A
#
# COMPACT_ATOMS: atom_id res chain seq x y z
N MET A 1 20.02 11.65 -47.88
CA MET A 1 18.87 10.87 -47.37
C MET A 1 19.41 9.51 -46.90
N THR A 2 19.84 9.39 -45.67
CA THR A 2 20.32 8.15 -45.09
C THR A 2 19.18 7.61 -44.18
N SER A 3 18.51 6.56 -44.65
CA SER A 3 17.49 5.84 -43.92
C SER A 3 18.13 5.18 -42.69
N SER A 4 17.82 5.70 -41.48
CA SER A 4 18.18 5.03 -40.22
C SER A 4 17.28 3.81 -40.07
N LYS A 5 17.81 2.65 -40.41
CA LYS A 5 17.18 1.36 -40.07
C LYS A 5 17.14 1.25 -38.55
N THR A 6 15.95 1.29 -37.97
CA THR A 6 15.69 0.85 -36.59
C THR A 6 16.22 -0.59 -36.47
N PRO A 7 17.02 -0.94 -35.48
CA PRO A 7 17.49 -2.31 -35.33
C PRO A 7 16.29 -3.21 -35.04
N HIS A 8 16.04 -4.18 -35.90
CA HIS A 8 15.11 -5.28 -35.63
C HIS A 8 15.75 -6.14 -34.53
N ALA A 9 15.12 -6.18 -33.35
CA ALA A 9 15.50 -7.09 -32.28
C ALA A 9 15.44 -8.56 -32.78
N SER A 10 16.48 -9.32 -32.58
CA SER A 10 16.45 -10.76 -32.89
C SER A 10 15.52 -11.50 -31.92
N ALA A 11 14.98 -12.63 -32.32
CA ALA A 11 14.11 -13.46 -31.46
C ALA A 11 14.81 -13.91 -30.14
N SER A 12 16.12 -13.89 -30.09
CA SER A 12 16.97 -14.17 -28.91
C SER A 12 16.96 -13.04 -27.87
N GLU A 13 16.49 -11.85 -28.20
CA GLU A 13 16.44 -10.67 -27.33
C GLU A 13 15.08 -10.50 -26.60
N LEU A 14 14.10 -11.37 -26.92
CA LEU A 14 12.85 -11.34 -26.18
C LEU A 14 12.99 -12.02 -24.82
N PRO A 15 12.32 -11.50 -23.77
CA PRO A 15 12.34 -12.12 -22.45
C PRO A 15 11.81 -13.56 -22.49
N PRO A 16 12.30 -14.44 -21.60
CA PRO A 16 11.77 -15.79 -21.44
C PRO A 16 10.25 -15.78 -21.31
N SER A 17 9.56 -16.72 -21.97
CA SER A 17 8.10 -16.77 -21.99
C SER A 17 7.56 -17.97 -21.21
N VAL A 18 6.57 -17.73 -20.35
CA VAL A 18 5.79 -18.75 -19.66
C VAL A 18 4.36 -18.72 -20.18
N GLY A 19 3.92 -19.84 -20.76
CA GLY A 19 2.55 -19.98 -21.23
C GLY A 19 1.52 -19.97 -20.09
N LEU A 20 0.28 -19.62 -20.42
CA LEU A 20 -0.83 -19.73 -19.50
C LEU A 20 -1.08 -21.19 -19.12
N ARG A 21 -1.11 -21.48 -17.83
CA ARG A 21 -1.34 -22.82 -17.28
C ARG A 21 -2.59 -22.85 -16.41
N PRO A 22 -3.24 -24.01 -16.21
CA PRO A 22 -4.40 -24.12 -15.30
C PRO A 22 -4.12 -23.60 -13.88
N ALA A 23 -2.85 -23.61 -13.45
CA ALA A 23 -2.41 -23.02 -12.17
C ALA A 23 -2.76 -21.52 -12.07
N LEU A 24 -2.73 -20.77 -13.18
CA LEU A 24 -3.15 -19.36 -13.21
C LEU A 24 -4.63 -19.19 -12.81
N LEU A 25 -5.51 -20.13 -13.12
CA LEU A 25 -6.92 -20.06 -12.76
C LEU A 25 -7.18 -20.44 -11.30
N ARG A 26 -6.27 -21.25 -10.70
CA ARG A 26 -6.40 -21.66 -9.28
C ARG A 26 -5.86 -20.63 -8.32
N ASP A 27 -4.68 -20.10 -8.61
CA ASP A 27 -4.01 -19.07 -7.83
C ASP A 27 -3.18 -18.19 -8.75
N PRO A 28 -3.79 -17.17 -9.37
CA PRO A 28 -3.11 -16.31 -10.35
C PRO A 28 -1.94 -15.56 -9.74
N PHE A 29 -2.03 -15.18 -8.47
CA PHE A 29 -0.97 -14.44 -7.83
C PHE A 29 0.27 -15.34 -7.60
N ARG A 30 0.09 -16.50 -7.00
CA ARG A 30 1.17 -17.46 -6.77
C ARG A 30 1.83 -17.88 -8.08
N PHE A 31 1.05 -18.08 -9.15
CA PHE A 31 1.58 -18.39 -10.48
C PHE A 31 2.51 -17.28 -11.00
N VAL A 32 2.10 -16.02 -10.87
CA VAL A 32 2.92 -14.86 -11.27
C VAL A 32 4.20 -14.78 -10.43
N MET A 33 4.10 -15.03 -9.13
CA MET A 33 5.24 -15.03 -8.21
C MET A 33 6.25 -16.11 -8.56
N ASP A 34 5.77 -17.34 -8.74
CA ASP A 34 6.60 -18.50 -9.10
C ASP A 34 7.28 -18.29 -10.47
N ALA A 35 6.58 -17.69 -11.43
CA ALA A 35 7.15 -17.37 -12.73
C ALA A 35 8.27 -16.32 -12.62
N ALA A 36 8.04 -15.25 -11.86
CA ALA A 36 9.03 -14.20 -11.65
C ALA A 36 10.29 -14.72 -10.93
N ALA A 37 10.13 -15.59 -9.92
CA ALA A 37 11.24 -16.14 -9.13
C ALA A 37 12.15 -17.09 -9.93
N ARG A 38 11.60 -17.79 -10.95
CA ARG A 38 12.35 -18.77 -11.77
C ARG A 38 13.14 -18.16 -12.92
N HIS A 39 12.92 -16.89 -13.20
CA HIS A 39 13.55 -16.18 -14.32
C HIS A 39 14.36 -15.01 -13.78
N ASP A 40 15.38 -14.59 -14.51
CA ASP A 40 16.39 -13.64 -14.10
C ASP A 40 15.90 -12.19 -13.95
N GLY A 41 14.75 -12.04 -13.31
CA GLY A 41 14.14 -10.75 -12.98
C GLY A 41 13.25 -10.13 -14.06
N LEU A 42 13.10 -10.83 -15.22
CA LEU A 42 12.16 -10.44 -16.26
C LEU A 42 11.61 -11.69 -16.95
N VAL A 43 10.28 -11.81 -16.95
CA VAL A 43 9.57 -12.91 -17.63
C VAL A 43 8.33 -12.40 -18.34
N ARG A 44 8.03 -12.96 -19.49
CA ARG A 44 6.83 -12.69 -20.29
C ARG A 44 5.77 -13.75 -20.01
N LEU A 45 4.59 -13.33 -19.58
CA LEU A 45 3.43 -14.21 -19.36
C LEU A 45 2.37 -14.00 -20.42
N GLY A 46 1.79 -15.11 -20.90
CA GLY A 46 0.68 -15.06 -21.86
C GLY A 46 1.12 -14.91 -23.30
N PHE A 47 0.19 -14.49 -24.13
CA PHE A 47 0.38 -14.29 -25.57
C PHE A 47 -0.59 -13.24 -26.12
N GLY A 48 -0.19 -12.59 -27.21
CA GLY A 48 -1.01 -11.59 -27.89
C GLY A 48 -1.50 -10.47 -26.97
N PRO A 49 -2.78 -10.12 -26.99
CA PRO A 49 -3.31 -9.00 -26.21
C PRO A 49 -3.26 -9.21 -24.69
N LEU A 50 -3.05 -10.45 -24.21
CA LEU A 50 -2.91 -10.80 -22.81
C LEU A 50 -1.45 -10.81 -22.34
N GLU A 51 -0.49 -10.53 -23.23
CA GLU A 51 0.92 -10.54 -22.90
C GLU A 51 1.25 -9.49 -21.82
N THR A 52 1.97 -9.93 -20.78
CA THR A 52 2.33 -9.12 -19.63
C THR A 52 3.77 -9.45 -19.22
N TYR A 53 4.55 -8.42 -18.94
CA TYR A 53 5.95 -8.51 -18.53
C TYR A 53 6.05 -8.39 -17.02
N ILE A 54 6.53 -9.43 -16.35
CA ILE A 54 6.76 -9.43 -14.91
C ILE A 54 8.21 -9.04 -14.66
N VAL A 55 8.41 -7.98 -13.91
CA VAL A 55 9.73 -7.38 -13.64
C VAL A 55 10.02 -7.45 -12.15
N SER A 56 11.16 -8.05 -11.77
CA SER A 56 11.63 -8.14 -10.39
C SER A 56 13.12 -7.78 -10.21
N HIS A 57 13.90 -7.63 -11.29
CA HIS A 57 15.30 -7.22 -11.18
C HIS A 57 15.44 -5.74 -10.78
N PRO A 58 16.23 -5.38 -9.75
CA PRO A 58 16.36 -4.01 -9.25
C PRO A 58 16.79 -2.97 -10.27
N ASP A 59 17.68 -3.32 -11.22
CA ASP A 59 18.09 -2.39 -12.28
C ASP A 59 16.94 -2.06 -13.24
N TYR A 60 16.11 -3.06 -13.57
CA TYR A 60 14.94 -2.84 -14.41
C TYR A 60 13.89 -2.01 -13.69
N ILE A 61 13.69 -2.24 -12.38
CA ILE A 61 12.84 -1.43 -11.52
C ILE A 61 13.34 0.01 -11.46
N ARG A 62 14.66 0.22 -11.30
CA ARG A 62 15.28 1.55 -11.37
C ARG A 62 14.98 2.23 -12.70
N ARG A 63 15.15 1.51 -13.80
CA ARG A 63 14.90 2.04 -15.14
C ARG A 63 13.45 2.49 -15.27
N ILE A 64 12.50 1.63 -14.95
CA ILE A 64 11.07 1.87 -15.10
C ILE A 64 10.55 2.96 -14.16
N LEU A 65 10.99 2.98 -12.90
CA LEU A 65 10.43 3.87 -11.90
C LEU A 65 11.18 5.19 -11.72
N VAL A 66 12.44 5.25 -12.15
CA VAL A 66 13.32 6.39 -11.84
C VAL A 66 13.94 6.99 -13.10
N THR A 67 14.85 6.25 -13.79
CA THR A 67 15.68 6.85 -14.83
C THR A 67 14.95 7.08 -16.15
N HIS A 68 13.94 6.28 -16.48
CA HIS A 68 13.12 6.39 -17.69
C HIS A 68 11.63 6.48 -17.35
N ALA A 69 11.29 6.97 -16.13
CA ALA A 69 9.92 7.01 -15.62
C ALA A 69 8.93 7.73 -16.57
N ALA A 70 9.41 8.70 -17.37
CA ALA A 70 8.58 9.40 -18.36
C ALA A 70 8.08 8.48 -19.49
N ASN A 71 8.78 7.36 -19.76
CA ASN A 71 8.35 6.37 -20.76
C ASN A 71 7.32 5.37 -20.20
N TYR A 72 6.94 5.47 -18.92
CA TYR A 72 6.11 4.48 -18.26
C TYR A 72 4.90 5.10 -17.57
N VAL A 73 3.73 4.79 -18.09
CA VAL A 73 2.42 5.17 -17.51
C VAL A 73 1.82 4.00 -16.74
N LYS A 74 0.75 4.24 -15.99
CA LYS A 74 0.06 3.18 -15.23
C LYS A 74 -0.64 2.15 -16.13
N GLY A 75 -1.08 2.58 -17.31
CA GLY A 75 -1.59 1.73 -18.35
C GLY A 75 -2.96 1.09 -18.09
N PRO A 76 -3.39 0.18 -18.98
CA PRO A 76 -4.75 -0.36 -18.97
C PRO A 76 -5.06 -1.25 -17.75
N LEU A 77 -4.06 -1.81 -17.07
CA LEU A 77 -4.25 -2.62 -15.87
C LEU A 77 -4.78 -1.80 -14.68
N MET A 78 -4.69 -0.47 -14.75
CA MET A 78 -5.25 0.44 -13.74
C MET A 78 -6.70 0.87 -14.01
N ARG A 79 -7.30 0.52 -15.13
CA ARG A 79 -8.69 0.89 -15.45
C ARG A 79 -9.72 0.46 -14.41
N PRO A 80 -9.65 -0.76 -13.80
CA PRO A 80 -10.55 -1.12 -12.71
C PRO A 80 -10.50 -0.18 -11.52
N PHE A 81 -9.28 0.29 -11.16
CA PHE A 81 -9.07 1.25 -10.08
C PHE A 81 -9.62 2.63 -10.45
N GLN A 82 -9.40 3.08 -11.69
CA GLN A 82 -9.92 4.35 -12.17
C GLN A 82 -11.45 4.41 -12.15
N ALA A 83 -12.12 3.29 -12.44
CA ALA A 83 -13.59 3.20 -12.35
C ALA A 83 -14.12 3.38 -10.92
N ALA A 84 -13.31 3.11 -9.89
CA ALA A 84 -13.68 3.32 -8.48
C ALA A 84 -13.22 4.69 -7.99
N LEU A 85 -11.91 4.98 -8.14
CA LEU A 85 -11.22 6.12 -7.54
C LEU A 85 -11.34 7.42 -8.35
N GLY A 86 -11.95 7.36 -9.54
CA GLY A 86 -11.96 8.50 -10.45
C GLY A 86 -10.57 8.82 -10.97
N ASN A 87 -10.25 10.10 -11.12
CA ASN A 87 -8.96 10.61 -11.62
C ASN A 87 -8.09 11.23 -10.50
N GLY A 88 -8.10 10.59 -9.32
CA GLY A 88 -7.26 11.00 -8.19
C GLY A 88 -5.80 10.59 -8.34
N LEU A 89 -4.97 10.89 -7.35
CA LEU A 89 -3.50 10.75 -7.38
C LEU A 89 -3.02 9.33 -7.75
N VAL A 90 -3.74 8.28 -7.31
CA VAL A 90 -3.38 6.89 -7.59
C VAL A 90 -3.62 6.52 -9.05
N THR A 91 -4.61 7.11 -9.72
CA THR A 91 -5.07 6.71 -11.06
C THR A 91 -4.71 7.70 -12.17
N SER A 92 -4.47 8.96 -11.82
CA SER A 92 -4.17 10.04 -12.77
C SER A 92 -2.77 9.94 -13.40
N GLU A 93 -2.60 10.57 -14.56
CA GLU A 93 -1.37 10.60 -15.36
C GLU A 93 -1.04 12.02 -15.85
N GLY A 94 0.18 12.16 -16.40
CA GLY A 94 0.64 13.38 -17.06
C GLY A 94 0.62 14.61 -16.16
N GLU A 95 0.29 15.75 -16.77
CA GLU A 95 0.24 17.06 -16.11
C GLU A 95 -0.83 17.11 -15.01
N HIS A 96 -1.97 16.44 -15.22
CA HIS A 96 -3.02 16.38 -14.20
C HIS A 96 -2.48 15.72 -12.92
N TRP A 97 -1.78 14.58 -13.03
CA TRP A 97 -1.15 13.95 -11.88
C TRP A 97 -0.12 14.86 -11.21
N LEU A 98 0.72 15.52 -12.00
CA LEU A 98 1.77 16.41 -11.48
C LEU A 98 1.16 17.55 -10.66
N ARG A 99 0.08 18.14 -11.17
CA ARG A 99 -0.69 19.18 -10.48
C ARG A 99 -1.29 18.65 -9.17
N GLN A 100 -1.98 17.50 -9.22
CA GLN A 100 -2.56 16.89 -8.00
C GLN A 100 -1.47 16.58 -6.98
N ARG A 101 -0.34 16.02 -7.41
CA ARG A 101 0.80 15.74 -6.53
C ARG A 101 1.31 16.98 -5.81
N ARG A 102 1.47 18.10 -6.53
CA ARG A 102 1.92 19.38 -5.95
C ARG A 102 0.93 19.94 -4.93
N LEU A 103 -0.36 19.89 -5.25
CA LEU A 103 -1.42 20.37 -4.34
C LEU A 103 -1.51 19.55 -3.05
N MET A 104 -1.31 18.24 -3.15
CA MET A 104 -1.46 17.34 -2.01
C MET A 104 -0.20 17.18 -1.16
N GLN A 105 0.99 17.27 -1.76
CA GLN A 105 2.24 16.96 -1.08
C GLN A 105 2.51 17.78 0.20
N PRO A 106 2.17 19.11 0.28
CA PRO A 106 2.35 19.88 1.50
C PRO A 106 1.61 19.31 2.71
N ALA A 107 0.43 18.70 2.51
CA ALA A 107 -0.37 18.09 3.57
C ALA A 107 0.28 16.84 4.20
N PHE A 108 1.29 16.26 3.54
CA PHE A 108 2.06 15.10 4.03
C PHE A 108 3.45 15.47 4.53
N HIS A 109 3.78 16.76 4.65
CA HIS A 109 5.03 17.20 5.26
C HIS A 109 5.03 16.95 6.77
N ALA A 110 6.23 16.80 7.35
CA ALA A 110 6.43 16.51 8.77
C ALA A 110 5.61 17.41 9.71
N LYS A 111 5.58 18.72 9.42
CA LYS A 111 4.85 19.71 10.22
C LYS A 111 3.35 19.40 10.28
N GLN A 112 2.75 19.02 9.16
CA GLN A 112 1.32 18.68 9.11
C GLN A 112 1.02 17.34 9.81
N LEU A 113 1.94 16.38 9.71
CA LEU A 113 1.81 15.11 10.42
C LEU A 113 1.82 15.31 11.96
N HIS A 114 2.62 16.24 12.47
CA HIS A 114 2.57 16.59 13.91
C HIS A 114 1.23 17.20 14.34
N LEU A 115 0.53 17.94 13.46
CA LEU A 115 -0.81 18.44 13.80
C LEU A 115 -1.84 17.30 13.93
N MET A 116 -1.64 16.19 13.24
CA MET A 116 -2.49 15.00 13.31
C MET A 116 -2.12 14.07 14.47
N GLU A 117 -0.96 14.27 15.11
CA GLU A 117 -0.40 13.37 16.11
C GLU A 117 -1.35 13.11 17.28
N GLN A 118 -1.93 14.16 17.86
CA GLN A 118 -2.86 14.01 18.99
C GLN A 118 -4.05 13.13 18.66
N GLN A 119 -4.62 13.29 17.47
CA GLN A 119 -5.75 12.48 17.01
C GLN A 119 -5.33 11.03 16.78
N ILE A 120 -4.18 10.82 16.12
CA ILE A 120 -3.64 9.48 15.86
C ILE A 120 -3.35 8.78 17.18
N THR A 121 -2.64 9.43 18.11
CA THR A 121 -2.31 8.88 19.43
C THR A 121 -3.58 8.52 20.21
N ALA A 122 -4.60 9.38 20.20
CA ALA A 122 -5.88 9.08 20.85
C ALA A 122 -6.58 7.85 20.24
N CYS A 123 -6.48 7.63 18.91
CA CYS A 123 -6.99 6.41 18.27
C CYS A 123 -6.21 5.18 18.72
N VAL A 124 -4.87 5.28 18.77
CA VAL A 124 -4.00 4.18 19.24
C VAL A 124 -4.31 3.83 20.70
N GLU A 125 -4.46 4.81 21.59
CA GLU A 125 -4.82 4.58 22.99
C GLU A 125 -6.19 3.89 23.14
N ARG A 126 -7.18 4.24 22.30
CA ARG A 126 -8.48 3.54 22.29
C ARG A 126 -8.32 2.08 21.87
N ALA A 127 -7.50 1.82 20.85
CA ALA A 127 -7.21 0.44 20.42
C ALA A 127 -6.47 -0.33 21.53
N MET A 128 -5.49 0.28 22.19
CA MET A 128 -4.78 -0.32 23.33
C MET A 128 -5.74 -0.71 24.45
N ARG A 129 -6.72 0.13 24.81
CA ARG A 129 -7.74 -0.21 25.82
C ARG A 129 -8.62 -1.41 25.40
N ARG A 130 -8.98 -1.51 24.11
CA ARG A 130 -9.74 -2.67 23.58
C ARG A 130 -8.90 -3.96 23.72
N TRP A 131 -7.64 -3.92 23.35
CA TRP A 131 -6.70 -5.04 23.46
C TRP A 131 -6.44 -5.42 24.92
N GLU A 132 -6.32 -4.44 25.81
CA GLU A 132 -6.18 -4.72 27.26
C GLU A 132 -7.44 -5.42 27.81
N SER A 133 -8.63 -5.00 27.41
CA SER A 133 -9.88 -5.66 27.79
C SER A 133 -9.93 -7.10 27.30
N ALA A 134 -9.51 -7.37 26.05
CA ALA A 134 -9.43 -8.73 25.49
C ALA A 134 -8.40 -9.59 26.24
N ALA A 135 -7.22 -9.04 26.53
CA ALA A 135 -6.17 -9.71 27.29
C ALA A 135 -6.65 -10.10 28.71
N ASN A 136 -7.29 -9.17 29.42
CA ASN A 136 -7.83 -9.41 30.76
C ASN A 136 -8.95 -10.47 30.77
N ALA A 137 -9.73 -10.56 29.68
CA ALA A 137 -10.77 -11.57 29.51
C ALA A 137 -10.21 -12.93 29.01
N GLY A 138 -8.92 -13.02 28.67
CA GLY A 138 -8.30 -14.20 28.07
C GLY A 138 -8.89 -14.57 26.71
N GLN A 139 -9.48 -13.59 26.00
CA GLN A 139 -10.12 -13.81 24.71
C GLN A 139 -9.15 -13.46 23.57
N PRO A 140 -9.08 -14.29 22.52
CA PRO A 140 -8.31 -13.95 21.34
C PRO A 140 -8.97 -12.78 20.60
N THR A 141 -8.17 -11.93 19.98
CA THR A 141 -8.64 -10.85 19.11
C THR A 141 -8.24 -11.12 17.67
N ASN A 142 -9.05 -10.68 16.69
CA ASN A 142 -8.62 -10.69 15.30
C ASN A 142 -7.88 -9.39 15.00
N PHE A 143 -6.56 -9.43 15.10
CA PHE A 143 -5.71 -8.26 15.00
C PHE A 143 -5.83 -7.53 13.65
N LEU A 144 -6.13 -8.23 12.55
CA LEU A 144 -6.39 -7.59 11.25
C LEU A 144 -7.64 -6.70 11.31
N ASP A 145 -8.74 -7.21 11.86
CA ASP A 145 -9.99 -6.47 11.94
C ASP A 145 -9.83 -5.25 12.85
N ASP A 146 -9.13 -5.42 13.97
CA ASP A 146 -8.82 -4.33 14.91
C ASP A 146 -7.92 -3.26 14.26
N CYS A 147 -6.91 -3.68 13.49
CA CYS A 147 -6.04 -2.76 12.74
C CYS A 147 -6.81 -2.03 11.63
N ILE A 148 -7.74 -2.68 10.95
CA ILE A 148 -8.63 -2.03 9.98
C ILE A 148 -9.49 -0.97 10.68
N GLU A 149 -10.10 -1.30 11.81
CA GLU A 149 -10.90 -0.37 12.59
C GLU A 149 -10.07 0.84 13.04
N LEU A 150 -8.90 0.59 13.63
CA LEU A 150 -7.97 1.64 14.06
C LEU A 150 -7.58 2.56 12.89
N ASN A 151 -7.21 1.99 11.74
CA ASN A 151 -6.77 2.81 10.61
C ASN A 151 -7.93 3.56 9.93
N VAL A 152 -9.15 3.02 9.95
CA VAL A 152 -10.33 3.78 9.53
C VAL A 152 -10.56 4.98 10.46
N GLU A 153 -10.48 4.79 11.79
CA GLU A 153 -10.58 5.90 12.75
C GLU A 153 -9.50 6.97 12.52
N ILE A 154 -8.26 6.54 12.30
CA ILE A 154 -7.12 7.46 12.02
C ILE A 154 -7.36 8.24 10.73
N VAL A 155 -7.71 7.56 9.63
CA VAL A 155 -7.90 8.21 8.33
C VAL A 155 -9.09 9.17 8.36
N LEU A 156 -10.20 8.77 8.98
CA LEU A 156 -11.36 9.64 9.13
C LEU A 156 -11.03 10.86 10.03
N GLY A 157 -10.32 10.65 11.13
CA GLY A 157 -9.87 11.73 11.99
C GLY A 157 -8.93 12.69 11.28
N ALA A 158 -7.93 12.18 10.56
CA ALA A 158 -6.97 12.97 9.79
C ALA A 158 -7.60 13.73 8.62
N LEU A 159 -8.57 13.09 7.92
CA LEU A 159 -9.27 13.70 6.80
C LEU A 159 -10.31 14.75 7.25
N PHE A 160 -11.04 14.49 8.34
CA PHE A 160 -12.30 15.20 8.64
C PHE A 160 -12.39 15.77 10.06
N SER A 161 -11.31 15.71 10.87
CA SER A 161 -11.25 16.30 12.23
C SER A 161 -12.48 16.04 13.10
N THR A 162 -12.77 14.79 13.41
CA THR A 162 -13.76 14.38 14.43
C THR A 162 -15.26 14.63 14.13
N SER A 163 -15.61 15.20 13.00
CA SER A 163 -17.02 15.52 12.69
C SER A 163 -17.88 14.34 12.22
N ILE A 164 -17.30 13.13 12.16
CA ILE A 164 -18.03 11.93 11.72
C ILE A 164 -18.49 11.14 12.95
N ASP A 165 -19.80 10.97 13.10
CA ASP A 165 -20.38 10.12 14.14
C ASP A 165 -20.10 8.62 13.89
N ALA A 166 -20.21 7.81 14.94
CA ALA A 166 -19.94 6.38 14.88
C ALA A 166 -20.78 5.63 13.82
N PRO A 167 -22.10 5.88 13.65
CA PRO A 167 -22.90 5.27 12.59
C PRO A 167 -22.38 5.59 11.18
N ARG A 168 -21.99 6.85 10.93
CA ARG A 168 -21.47 7.26 9.62
C ARG A 168 -20.10 6.65 9.35
N ALA A 169 -19.22 6.59 10.36
CA ALA A 169 -17.93 5.92 10.28
C ALA A 169 -18.09 4.43 9.95
N GLN A 170 -19.01 3.74 10.63
CA GLN A 170 -19.34 2.35 10.35
C GLN A 170 -19.84 2.17 8.92
N ARG A 171 -20.73 3.03 8.45
CA ARG A 171 -21.27 2.97 7.09
C ARG A 171 -20.18 3.17 6.03
N LEU A 172 -19.27 4.12 6.22
CA LEU A 172 -18.14 4.34 5.33
C LEU A 172 -17.23 3.11 5.26
N ARG A 173 -16.94 2.45 6.40
CA ARG A 173 -16.16 1.21 6.46
C ARG A 173 -16.81 0.07 5.66
N GLU A 174 -18.13 -0.16 5.85
CA GLU A 174 -18.87 -1.19 5.11
C GLU A 174 -18.84 -0.97 3.60
N LEU A 175 -19.16 0.26 3.16
CA LEU A 175 -19.15 0.64 1.75
C LEU A 175 -17.76 0.44 1.13
N THR A 176 -16.71 0.80 1.84
CA THR A 176 -15.34 0.67 1.37
C THR A 176 -14.93 -0.78 1.23
N SER A 177 -15.27 -1.63 2.20
CA SER A 177 -15.04 -3.08 2.12
C SER A 177 -15.75 -3.69 0.90
N GLU A 178 -16.97 -3.27 0.60
CA GLU A 178 -17.69 -3.70 -0.61
C GLU A 178 -17.03 -3.24 -1.90
N VAL A 179 -16.48 -2.01 -1.92
CA VAL A 179 -15.73 -1.49 -3.07
C VAL A 179 -14.45 -2.29 -3.29
N PHE A 180 -13.68 -2.60 -2.24
CA PHE A 180 -12.48 -3.42 -2.36
C PHE A 180 -12.77 -4.84 -2.86
N ALA A 181 -13.79 -5.49 -2.32
CA ALA A 181 -14.19 -6.83 -2.76
C ALA A 181 -14.58 -6.85 -4.25
N GLY A 182 -15.31 -5.84 -4.70
CA GLY A 182 -15.69 -5.69 -6.10
C GLY A 182 -14.51 -5.32 -7.01
N LEU A 183 -13.59 -4.49 -6.51
CA LEU A 183 -12.37 -4.09 -7.22
C LEU A 183 -11.46 -5.29 -7.46
N ALA A 184 -11.27 -6.13 -6.44
CA ALA A 184 -10.53 -7.38 -6.57
C ALA A 184 -11.08 -8.27 -7.69
N SER A 185 -12.40 -8.48 -7.70
CA SER A 185 -13.05 -9.23 -8.76
C SER A 185 -12.77 -8.63 -10.16
N LYS A 186 -12.83 -7.29 -10.29
CA LYS A 186 -12.56 -6.60 -11.56
C LYS A 186 -11.11 -6.66 -12.00
N VAL A 187 -10.15 -6.64 -11.09
CA VAL A 187 -8.72 -6.78 -11.41
C VAL A 187 -8.46 -8.14 -12.08
N TRP A 188 -9.08 -9.19 -11.59
CA TRP A 188 -8.90 -10.54 -12.16
C TRP A 188 -9.79 -10.82 -13.37
N THR A 189 -10.82 -10.01 -13.60
CA THR A 189 -11.72 -10.13 -14.74
C THR A 189 -11.54 -9.02 -15.78
N PHE A 190 -10.44 -8.25 -15.72
CA PHE A 190 -10.21 -7.09 -16.59
C PHE A 190 -10.20 -7.42 -18.09
N PHE A 191 -9.93 -8.68 -18.45
CA PHE A 191 -9.91 -9.20 -19.81
C PHE A 191 -11.30 -9.59 -20.31
N LEU A 192 -12.31 -9.66 -19.45
CA LEU A 192 -13.66 -9.97 -19.85
C LEU A 192 -14.33 -8.74 -20.49
N PRO A 193 -15.19 -8.93 -21.50
CA PRO A 193 -15.99 -7.84 -22.06
C PRO A 193 -16.83 -7.16 -20.98
N GLY A 194 -17.08 -5.86 -21.11
CA GLY A 194 -17.82 -5.07 -20.11
C GLY A 194 -19.27 -5.54 -19.85
N TRP A 195 -19.84 -6.32 -20.74
CA TRP A 195 -21.16 -6.94 -20.58
C TRP A 195 -21.14 -8.28 -19.83
N ALA A 196 -19.96 -8.90 -19.66
CA ALA A 196 -19.85 -10.18 -18.97
C ALA A 196 -20.36 -10.08 -17.52
N PRO A 197 -21.16 -11.06 -17.07
CA PRO A 197 -21.67 -11.07 -15.71
C PRO A 197 -20.52 -11.36 -14.72
N VAL A 198 -20.06 -10.32 -14.03
CA VAL A 198 -19.07 -10.45 -12.96
C VAL A 198 -19.81 -10.53 -11.63
N PRO A 199 -19.60 -11.58 -10.82
CA PRO A 199 -20.22 -11.69 -9.50
C PRO A 199 -19.97 -10.43 -8.66
N GLY A 200 -21.01 -9.92 -8.01
CA GLY A 200 -20.92 -8.73 -7.17
C GLY A 200 -20.89 -7.38 -7.90
N ALA A 201 -20.93 -7.33 -9.25
CA ALA A 201 -20.84 -6.07 -10.01
C ALA A 201 -21.95 -5.05 -9.67
N ILE A 202 -23.16 -5.51 -9.35
CA ILE A 202 -24.28 -4.63 -8.95
C ILE A 202 -24.00 -4.05 -7.55
N ARG A 203 -23.59 -4.90 -6.61
CA ARG A 203 -23.26 -4.50 -5.23
C ARG A 203 -22.10 -3.50 -5.23
N TYR A 204 -21.04 -3.77 -6.00
CA TYR A 204 -19.93 -2.85 -6.20
C TYR A 204 -20.38 -1.48 -6.72
N ARG A 205 -21.19 -1.43 -7.80
CA ARG A 205 -21.66 -0.15 -8.36
C ARG A 205 -22.53 0.63 -7.39
N ARG A 206 -23.34 -0.07 -6.58
CA ARG A 206 -24.14 0.55 -5.53
C ARG A 206 -23.23 1.12 -4.43
N ALA A 207 -22.27 0.34 -3.96
CA ALA A 207 -21.33 0.77 -2.93
C ALA A 207 -20.50 1.99 -3.37
N VAL A 208 -19.99 2.01 -4.61
CA VAL A 208 -19.27 3.18 -5.16
C VAL A 208 -20.17 4.42 -5.18
N ARG A 209 -21.42 4.30 -5.64
CA ARG A 209 -22.37 5.43 -5.69
C ARG A 209 -22.72 5.95 -4.29
N ASP A 210 -22.97 5.03 -3.34
CA ASP A 210 -23.37 5.41 -1.98
C ASP A 210 -22.19 6.06 -1.24
N LEU A 211 -20.96 5.57 -1.44
CA LEU A 211 -19.75 6.17 -0.89
C LEU A 211 -19.49 7.55 -1.50
N ASP A 212 -19.71 7.70 -2.82
CA ASP A 212 -19.61 8.96 -3.53
C ASP A 212 -20.54 10.03 -2.93
N ALA A 213 -21.81 9.66 -2.66
CA ALA A 213 -22.77 10.54 -2.02
C ALA A 213 -22.31 10.98 -0.61
N GLN A 214 -21.71 10.08 0.18
CA GLN A 214 -21.16 10.42 1.51
C GLN A 214 -20.02 11.42 1.42
N VAL A 215 -19.07 11.20 0.48
CA VAL A 215 -17.93 12.10 0.29
C VAL A 215 -18.40 13.49 -0.18
N HIS A 216 -19.32 13.54 -1.13
CA HIS A 216 -19.90 14.82 -1.57
C HIS A 216 -20.61 15.56 -0.44
N ALA A 217 -21.38 14.87 0.39
CA ALA A 217 -22.02 15.49 1.55
C ALA A 217 -20.99 16.13 2.50
N LEU A 218 -19.89 15.41 2.80
CA LEU A 218 -18.79 15.91 3.64
C LEU A 218 -18.13 17.16 3.05
N ILE A 219 -17.87 17.18 1.74
CA ILE A 219 -17.29 18.36 1.06
C ILE A 219 -18.24 19.56 1.20
N GLN A 220 -19.54 19.36 0.95
CA GLN A 220 -20.54 20.44 1.03
C GLN A 220 -20.74 20.94 2.45
N GLU A 221 -20.78 20.06 3.44
CA GLU A 221 -20.83 20.42 4.86
C GLU A 221 -19.62 21.29 5.24
N ARG A 222 -18.42 20.92 4.80
CA ARG A 222 -17.19 21.65 5.07
C ARG A 222 -17.11 23.01 4.39
N ARG A 223 -17.62 23.12 3.16
CA ARG A 223 -17.67 24.40 2.45
C ARG A 223 -18.62 25.41 3.10
N ARG A 224 -19.68 24.92 3.77
CA ARG A 224 -20.66 25.76 4.46
C ARG A 224 -20.27 26.10 5.89
N ALA A 225 -19.27 25.44 6.45
CA ALA A 225 -18.83 25.69 7.81
C ALA A 225 -18.11 27.04 7.92
N ASP A 226 -18.50 27.86 8.91
CA ASP A 226 -17.90 29.17 9.17
C ASP A 226 -16.41 29.07 9.60
N ARG A 227 -16.06 27.99 10.27
CA ARG A 227 -14.69 27.70 10.68
C ARG A 227 -14.25 26.37 10.08
N LYS A 228 -13.19 26.41 9.29
CA LYS A 228 -12.55 25.21 8.74
C LYS A 228 -11.54 24.67 9.74
N PRO A 229 -11.65 23.41 10.19
CA PRO A 229 -10.59 22.74 10.95
C PRO A 229 -9.31 22.62 10.13
N GLU A 230 -8.17 22.61 10.82
CA GLU A 230 -6.85 22.35 10.21
C GLU A 230 -6.64 20.85 9.99
N ASP A 231 -7.49 20.26 9.16
CA ASP A 231 -7.39 18.86 8.75
C ASP A 231 -7.07 18.74 7.25
N LEU A 232 -6.89 17.50 6.78
CA LEU A 232 -6.49 17.25 5.41
C LEU A 232 -7.51 17.77 4.38
N LEU A 233 -8.82 17.65 4.67
CA LEU A 233 -9.86 18.21 3.80
C LEU A 233 -9.80 19.74 3.75
N GLY A 234 -9.59 20.39 4.90
CA GLY A 234 -9.42 21.86 4.96
C GLY A 234 -8.20 22.30 4.13
N LEU A 235 -7.07 21.62 4.29
CA LEU A 235 -5.85 21.89 3.51
C LEU A 235 -6.07 21.70 2.00
N LEU A 236 -6.79 20.66 1.58
CA LEU A 236 -7.08 20.44 0.15
C LEU A 236 -8.07 21.43 -0.42
N LEU A 237 -9.05 21.90 0.37
CA LEU A 237 -10.00 22.94 -0.03
C LEU A 237 -9.34 24.30 -0.25
N ASP A 238 -8.31 24.60 0.54
CA ASP A 238 -7.59 25.86 0.49
C ASP A 238 -6.34 25.80 -0.42
N ALA A 239 -5.95 24.59 -0.90
CA ALA A 239 -4.80 24.41 -1.76
C ALA A 239 -4.98 25.11 -3.10
N VAL A 240 -4.02 25.96 -3.45
CA VAL A 240 -3.95 26.69 -4.72
C VAL A 240 -2.73 26.21 -5.50
N ASP A 241 -2.92 25.87 -6.76
CA ASP A 241 -1.82 25.48 -7.64
C ASP A 241 -0.93 26.68 -7.94
N ALA A 242 0.38 26.55 -7.70
CA ALA A 242 1.33 27.64 -7.83
C ALA A 242 1.52 28.13 -9.28
N ASP A 243 1.27 27.27 -10.27
CA ASP A 243 1.46 27.61 -11.68
C ASP A 243 0.19 28.20 -12.31
N THR A 244 -1.01 27.69 -11.90
CA THR A 244 -2.28 28.09 -12.52
C THR A 244 -3.10 29.06 -11.67
N GLY A 245 -2.83 29.17 -10.37
CA GLY A 245 -3.64 29.93 -9.42
C GLY A 245 -5.01 29.32 -9.12
N GLU A 246 -5.28 28.11 -9.61
CA GLU A 246 -6.59 27.44 -9.46
C GLU A 246 -6.62 26.53 -8.23
N GLN A 247 -7.80 26.41 -7.62
CA GLN A 247 -8.13 25.43 -6.60
C GLN A 247 -8.63 24.12 -7.21
N MET A 248 -8.79 23.08 -6.38
CA MET A 248 -9.45 21.84 -6.79
C MET A 248 -10.96 22.07 -6.96
N SER A 249 -11.53 21.56 -8.05
CA SER A 249 -12.98 21.41 -8.20
C SER A 249 -13.53 20.37 -7.23
N ASP A 250 -14.83 20.39 -6.95
CA ASP A 250 -15.49 19.40 -6.08
C ASP A 250 -15.29 17.96 -6.58
N ARG A 251 -15.24 17.77 -7.89
CA ARG A 251 -14.95 16.47 -8.50
C ARG A 251 -13.51 16.03 -8.21
N GLN A 252 -12.55 16.92 -8.33
CA GLN A 252 -11.15 16.61 -8.01
C GLN A 252 -10.99 16.31 -6.52
N LEU A 253 -11.59 17.15 -5.64
CA LEU A 253 -11.61 16.91 -4.19
C LEU A 253 -12.20 15.55 -3.85
N ARG A 254 -13.35 15.21 -4.46
CA ARG A 254 -13.97 13.90 -4.29
C ARG A 254 -13.03 12.77 -4.67
N ASP A 255 -12.39 12.86 -5.84
CA ASP A 255 -11.48 11.83 -6.34
C ASP A 255 -10.25 11.66 -5.43
N GLU A 256 -9.72 12.77 -4.89
CA GLU A 256 -8.58 12.72 -3.96
C GLU A 256 -8.96 12.23 -2.58
N ILE A 257 -10.09 12.67 -2.01
CA ILE A 257 -10.57 12.18 -0.70
C ILE A 257 -10.83 10.68 -0.77
N PHE A 258 -11.49 10.23 -1.84
CA PHE A 258 -11.76 8.81 -2.04
C PHE A 258 -10.47 8.02 -2.20
N THR A 259 -9.51 8.56 -2.97
CA THR A 259 -8.18 7.97 -3.16
C THR A 259 -7.43 7.85 -1.83
N LEU A 260 -7.39 8.91 -1.03
CA LEU A 260 -6.69 8.93 0.26
C LEU A 260 -7.32 7.96 1.27
N PHE A 261 -8.65 7.96 1.34
CA PHE A 261 -9.37 7.04 2.22
C PHE A 261 -9.10 5.58 1.84
N MET A 262 -9.30 5.23 0.56
CA MET A 262 -9.07 3.87 0.07
C MET A 262 -7.62 3.41 0.21
N ALA A 263 -6.65 4.28 -0.07
CA ALA A 263 -5.24 3.92 -0.01
C ALA A 263 -4.70 3.86 1.43
N GLY A 264 -5.26 4.62 2.35
CA GLY A 264 -4.68 4.84 3.68
C GLY A 264 -5.02 3.76 4.70
N TYR A 265 -6.27 3.30 4.76
CA TYR A 265 -6.66 2.46 5.87
C TYR A 265 -6.26 0.98 5.72
N GLU A 266 -6.52 0.37 4.56
CA GLU A 266 -6.31 -1.07 4.38
C GLU A 266 -4.84 -1.45 4.25
N THR A 267 -4.06 -0.64 3.52
CA THR A 267 -2.63 -0.92 3.32
C THR A 267 -1.84 -0.82 4.61
N THR A 268 -2.12 0.19 5.44
CA THR A 268 -1.46 0.39 6.72
C THR A 268 -1.87 -0.70 7.72
N ALA A 269 -3.16 -1.04 7.78
CA ALA A 269 -3.66 -2.15 8.61
C ALA A 269 -3.03 -3.49 8.22
N THR A 270 -2.90 -3.76 6.92
CA THR A 270 -2.26 -4.97 6.39
C THR A 270 -0.78 -5.03 6.79
N GLY A 271 -0.04 -3.94 6.59
CA GLY A 271 1.37 -3.87 6.96
C GLY A 271 1.59 -4.05 8.46
N LEU A 272 0.76 -3.41 9.29
CA LEU A 272 0.76 -3.56 10.74
C LEU A 272 0.47 -5.01 11.18
N THR A 273 -0.52 -5.64 10.54
CA THR A 273 -0.89 -7.03 10.84
C THR A 273 0.25 -8.00 10.51
N TRP A 274 0.91 -7.85 9.37
CA TRP A 274 2.04 -8.69 9.03
C TRP A 274 3.25 -8.45 9.92
N ALA A 275 3.49 -7.21 10.35
CA ALA A 275 4.54 -6.91 11.31
C ALA A 275 4.28 -7.57 12.67
N ALA A 276 3.03 -7.57 13.14
CA ALA A 276 2.64 -8.30 14.35
C ALA A 276 2.77 -9.83 14.17
N TYR A 277 2.45 -10.36 12.99
CA TYR A 277 2.67 -11.78 12.66
C TYR A 277 4.15 -12.16 12.79
N GLU A 278 5.04 -11.38 12.19
CA GLU A 278 6.48 -11.64 12.28
C GLU A 278 7.00 -11.55 13.72
N LEU A 279 6.55 -10.57 14.50
CA LEU A 279 6.92 -10.46 15.90
C LEU A 279 6.37 -11.61 16.77
N ALA A 280 5.18 -12.12 16.46
CA ALA A 280 4.63 -13.30 17.13
C ALA A 280 5.44 -14.58 16.85
N GLN A 281 6.10 -14.66 15.69
CA GLN A 281 6.98 -15.77 15.31
C GLN A 281 8.42 -15.58 15.78
N ASN A 282 8.80 -14.35 16.12
CA ASN A 282 10.16 -13.97 16.52
C ASN A 282 10.15 -13.21 17.85
N PRO A 283 9.89 -13.90 18.99
CA PRO A 283 9.74 -13.25 20.31
C PRO A 283 10.98 -12.46 20.73
N GLU A 284 12.18 -12.89 20.37
CA GLU A 284 13.41 -12.12 20.64
C GLU A 284 13.42 -10.75 19.99
N ALA A 285 12.85 -10.63 18.78
CA ALA A 285 12.71 -9.33 18.11
C ALA A 285 11.65 -8.46 18.80
N ALA A 286 10.56 -9.06 19.28
CA ALA A 286 9.55 -8.35 20.05
C ALA A 286 10.13 -7.83 21.39
N ASP A 287 10.94 -8.64 22.08
CA ASP A 287 11.60 -8.23 23.35
C ASP A 287 12.63 -7.11 23.15
N LYS A 288 13.45 -7.19 22.09
CA LYS A 288 14.36 -6.09 21.74
C LYS A 288 13.62 -4.78 21.47
N MET A 289 12.47 -4.86 20.77
CA MET A 289 11.65 -3.69 20.49
C MET A 289 10.96 -3.15 21.72
N ALA A 290 10.49 -4.01 22.65
CA ALA A 290 9.91 -3.63 23.93
C ALA A 290 10.94 -2.93 24.82
N ALA A 291 12.17 -3.45 24.91
CA ALA A 291 13.26 -2.84 25.67
C ALA A 291 13.67 -1.43 25.16
N GLU A 292 13.49 -1.17 23.85
CA GLU A 292 13.67 0.19 23.31
C GLU A 292 12.62 1.17 23.87
N LEU A 293 11.37 0.70 24.02
CA LEU A 293 10.27 1.53 24.51
C LEU A 293 10.42 1.92 25.99
N GLU A 294 11.12 1.13 26.81
CA GLU A 294 11.40 1.49 28.22
C GLU A 294 12.09 2.85 28.38
N ARG A 295 12.68 3.37 27.30
CA ARG A 295 13.33 4.68 27.26
C ARG A 295 12.36 5.84 27.00
N THR A 296 11.10 5.54 26.68
CA THR A 296 10.06 6.55 26.45
C THR A 296 9.26 6.82 27.71
N ALA A 297 8.65 8.00 27.80
CA ALA A 297 7.88 8.39 28.97
C ALA A 297 6.46 7.81 29.00
N ALA A 298 5.94 7.39 27.85
CA ALA A 298 4.56 6.95 27.70
C ALA A 298 4.46 5.56 27.06
N ALA A 299 3.41 4.82 27.38
CA ALA A 299 3.11 3.52 26.77
C ALA A 299 2.86 3.61 25.25
N VAL A 300 2.35 4.76 24.79
CA VAL A 300 2.23 5.07 23.34
C VAL A 300 3.26 6.16 23.04
N PRO A 301 4.35 5.85 22.30
CA PRO A 301 5.40 6.83 22.03
C PRO A 301 4.87 7.95 21.12
N THR A 302 5.35 9.17 21.37
CA THR A 302 5.06 10.33 20.53
C THR A 302 5.82 10.26 19.19
N PHE A 303 5.39 11.03 18.20
CA PHE A 303 6.10 11.14 16.92
C PHE A 303 7.52 11.70 17.06
N ALA A 304 7.75 12.52 18.10
CA ALA A 304 9.08 13.03 18.42
C ALA A 304 10.03 11.97 19.00
N GLU A 305 9.50 10.97 19.70
CA GLU A 305 10.26 9.86 20.29
C GLU A 305 10.58 8.76 19.29
N LEU A 306 9.70 8.51 18.29
CA LEU A 306 9.86 7.43 17.31
C LEU A 306 11.21 7.38 16.59
N PRO A 307 11.86 8.50 16.22
CA PRO A 307 13.18 8.47 15.60
C PRO A 307 14.28 7.86 16.50
N SER A 308 14.12 7.91 17.83
CA SER A 308 15.04 7.29 18.78
C SER A 308 14.83 5.78 18.96
N LEU A 309 13.69 5.26 18.53
CA LEU A 309 13.33 3.84 18.53
C LEU A 309 13.81 3.19 17.23
N GLU A 310 15.13 3.07 17.06
CA GLU A 310 15.74 2.64 15.80
C GLU A 310 15.44 1.17 15.46
N TYR A 311 15.41 0.31 16.47
CA TYR A 311 15.13 -1.09 16.26
C TYR A 311 13.68 -1.30 15.82
N GLY A 312 12.73 -0.60 16.41
CA GLY A 312 11.33 -0.58 15.97
C GLY A 312 11.18 -0.17 14.49
N LYS A 313 11.94 0.82 14.04
CA LYS A 313 11.98 1.19 12.61
C LYS A 313 12.53 0.08 11.73
N ARG A 314 13.56 -0.65 12.18
CA ARG A 314 14.12 -1.81 11.44
C ARG A 314 13.11 -2.94 11.35
N VAL A 315 12.38 -3.23 12.43
CA VAL A 315 11.26 -4.20 12.47
C VAL A 315 10.21 -3.86 11.41
N VAL A 316 9.75 -2.61 11.35
CA VAL A 316 8.75 -2.16 10.36
C VAL A 316 9.26 -2.35 8.93
N ASN A 317 10.51 -1.96 8.66
CA ASN A 317 11.10 -2.10 7.33
C ASN A 317 11.24 -3.57 6.91
N GLU A 318 11.65 -4.46 7.83
CA GLU A 318 11.80 -5.88 7.55
C GLU A 318 10.45 -6.55 7.32
N ALA A 319 9.43 -6.20 8.11
CA ALA A 319 8.07 -6.67 7.89
C ALA A 319 7.54 -6.24 6.50
N PHE A 320 7.77 -4.98 6.11
CA PHE A 320 7.38 -4.49 4.78
C PHE A 320 8.21 -5.08 3.63
N ARG A 321 9.43 -5.55 3.91
CA ARG A 321 10.20 -6.33 2.96
C ARG A 321 9.54 -7.69 2.69
N LEU A 322 9.28 -8.43 3.75
CA LEU A 322 8.68 -9.78 3.66
C LEU A 322 7.22 -9.71 3.19
N HIS A 323 6.45 -8.74 3.67
CA HIS A 323 5.03 -8.62 3.41
C HIS A 323 4.67 -7.24 2.88
N PRO A 324 5.08 -6.88 1.65
CA PRO A 324 4.65 -5.62 1.07
C PRO A 324 3.12 -5.62 0.95
N ALA A 325 2.46 -4.67 1.60
CA ALA A 325 1.01 -4.59 1.64
C ALA A 325 0.40 -4.52 0.23
N PHE A 326 1.10 -3.85 -0.71
CA PHE A 326 0.75 -3.81 -2.13
C PHE A 326 1.82 -4.57 -2.93
N PRO A 327 1.61 -5.88 -3.21
CA PRO A 327 2.66 -6.78 -3.69
C PRO A 327 2.94 -6.68 -5.19
N ILE A 328 2.16 -5.91 -5.94
CA ILE A 328 2.31 -5.70 -7.39
C ILE A 328 2.06 -4.24 -7.76
N TRP A 329 2.79 -3.74 -8.76
CA TRP A 329 2.65 -2.40 -9.32
C TRP A 329 2.50 -2.48 -10.83
N PHE A 330 1.60 -1.69 -11.39
CA PHE A 330 1.31 -1.72 -12.83
C PHE A 330 2.00 -0.58 -13.55
N ARG A 331 2.56 -0.86 -14.73
CA ARG A 331 3.06 0.12 -15.69
C ARG A 331 2.73 -0.34 -17.12
N SER A 332 2.83 0.60 -18.06
CA SER A 332 2.83 0.32 -19.49
C SER A 332 3.85 1.24 -20.14
N SER A 333 4.65 0.71 -21.05
CA SER A 333 5.58 1.53 -21.84
C SER A 333 4.82 2.39 -22.85
N ILE A 334 5.29 3.61 -23.10
CA ILE A 334 4.78 4.46 -24.17
C ILE A 334 5.52 4.13 -25.48
N GLN A 335 6.84 4.14 -25.40
CA GLN A 335 7.75 3.82 -26.50
C GLN A 335 8.49 2.53 -26.22
N PRO A 336 9.08 1.88 -27.23
CA PRO A 336 9.92 0.71 -26.99
C PRO A 336 11.09 1.07 -26.07
N ASP A 337 11.54 0.09 -25.29
CA ASP A 337 12.66 0.25 -24.38
C ASP A 337 13.50 -1.05 -24.29
N MET A 338 14.69 -0.95 -23.69
CA MET A 338 15.55 -2.09 -23.41
C MET A 338 15.72 -2.27 -21.90
N LEU A 339 15.39 -3.47 -21.39
CA LEU A 339 15.65 -3.86 -20.01
C LEU A 339 16.82 -4.85 -19.99
N GLY A 340 18.02 -4.34 -19.77
CA GLY A 340 19.24 -5.11 -20.02
C GLY A 340 19.33 -5.54 -21.50
N PRO A 341 19.50 -6.84 -21.81
CA PRO A 341 19.52 -7.34 -23.17
C PRO A 341 18.13 -7.55 -23.79
N HIS A 342 17.05 -7.31 -23.01
CA HIS A 342 15.70 -7.66 -23.41
C HIS A 342 14.96 -6.49 -24.01
N TYR A 343 14.37 -6.70 -25.19
CA TYR A 343 13.52 -5.74 -25.86
C TYR A 343 12.12 -5.73 -25.23
N LEU A 344 11.64 -4.53 -24.93
CA LEU A 344 10.30 -4.26 -24.45
C LEU A 344 9.55 -3.45 -25.53
N PRO A 345 8.46 -3.98 -26.09
CA PRO A 345 7.70 -3.29 -27.13
C PRO A 345 6.95 -2.06 -26.56
N PRO A 346 6.47 -1.15 -27.42
CA PRO A 346 5.55 -0.11 -27.00
C PRO A 346 4.25 -0.75 -26.45
N GLU A 347 3.58 -0.05 -25.55
CA GLU A 347 2.34 -0.48 -24.90
C GLU A 347 2.46 -1.81 -24.11
N ALA A 348 3.69 -2.26 -23.80
CA ALA A 348 3.92 -3.43 -22.98
C ALA A 348 3.25 -3.28 -21.62
N LYS A 349 2.46 -4.26 -21.22
CA LYS A 349 1.86 -4.30 -19.88
C LYS A 349 2.89 -4.87 -18.91
N ILE A 350 3.21 -4.11 -17.89
CA ILE A 350 4.28 -4.44 -16.95
C ILE A 350 3.69 -4.58 -15.55
N VAL A 351 4.09 -5.65 -14.89
CA VAL A 351 3.86 -5.90 -13.47
C VAL A 351 5.20 -5.88 -12.76
N LEU A 352 5.44 -4.87 -11.93
CA LEU A 352 6.56 -4.83 -11.00
C LEU A 352 6.17 -5.61 -9.75
N ASN A 353 7.09 -6.44 -9.24
CA ASN A 353 6.78 -7.37 -8.18
C ASN A 353 7.71 -7.22 -6.98
N PRO A 354 7.42 -6.32 -6.03
CA PRO A 354 8.24 -6.14 -4.83
C PRO A 354 8.35 -7.42 -3.98
N HIS A 355 7.29 -8.22 -3.89
CA HIS A 355 7.35 -9.45 -3.10
C HIS A 355 8.46 -10.42 -3.57
N VAL A 356 8.67 -10.57 -4.88
CA VAL A 356 9.78 -11.37 -5.44
C VAL A 356 11.11 -10.65 -5.29
N THR A 357 11.16 -9.36 -5.65
CA THR A 357 12.41 -8.58 -5.55
C THR A 357 12.96 -8.55 -4.13
N HIS A 358 12.07 -8.41 -3.14
CA HIS A 358 12.43 -8.36 -1.73
C HIS A 358 12.87 -9.72 -1.17
N ARG A 359 12.71 -10.81 -1.94
CA ARG A 359 13.12 -12.18 -1.58
C ARG A 359 14.17 -12.76 -2.51
N ASP A 360 14.72 -11.99 -3.41
CA ASP A 360 15.73 -12.45 -4.34
C ASP A 360 17.07 -12.60 -3.62
N SER A 361 17.56 -13.85 -3.52
CA SER A 361 18.81 -14.19 -2.83
C SER A 361 20.06 -13.54 -3.40
N ARG A 362 20.01 -13.02 -4.62
CA ARG A 362 21.10 -12.22 -5.22
C ARG A 362 21.28 -10.86 -4.51
N PHE A 363 20.24 -10.35 -3.88
CA PHE A 363 20.23 -9.03 -3.24
C PHE A 363 19.95 -9.10 -1.73
N TRP A 364 19.46 -10.24 -1.23
CA TRP A 364 19.07 -10.46 0.14
C TRP A 364 19.64 -11.79 0.65
N GLU A 365 20.53 -11.73 1.61
CA GLU A 365 21.01 -12.90 2.33
C GLU A 365 19.86 -13.51 3.15
N ASP A 366 19.71 -14.82 3.16
CA ASP A 366 18.62 -15.54 3.82
C ASP A 366 17.26 -14.85 3.67
N PRO A 367 16.75 -14.71 2.43
CA PRO A 367 15.67 -13.78 2.11
C PRO A 367 14.32 -14.07 2.80
N GLU A 368 14.10 -15.31 3.26
CA GLU A 368 12.87 -15.70 3.94
C GLU A 368 12.94 -15.52 5.48
N VAL A 369 14.11 -15.24 6.04
CA VAL A 369 14.32 -15.03 7.47
C VAL A 369 13.96 -13.60 7.83
N PHE A 370 13.16 -13.45 8.90
CA PHE A 370 12.86 -12.15 9.50
C PHE A 370 14.06 -11.69 10.34
N ASP A 371 14.80 -10.73 9.81
CA ASP A 371 16.00 -10.19 10.43
C ASP A 371 16.02 -8.65 10.34
N PRO A 372 15.49 -7.93 11.35
CA PRO A 372 15.47 -6.46 11.38
C PRO A 372 16.85 -5.81 11.27
N ASP A 373 17.91 -6.51 11.68
CA ASP A 373 19.27 -5.97 11.65
C ASP A 373 19.84 -5.81 10.23
N ARG A 374 19.15 -6.37 9.21
CA ARG A 374 19.40 -6.05 7.78
C ARG A 374 19.26 -4.57 7.46
N PHE A 375 18.44 -3.85 8.21
CA PHE A 375 18.21 -2.43 8.06
C PHE A 375 19.12 -1.58 8.93
N GLY A 376 20.11 -2.20 9.58
CA GLY A 376 21.24 -1.48 10.19
C GLY A 376 22.06 -0.72 9.14
N PRO A 377 22.71 0.40 9.54
CA PRO A 377 23.37 1.32 8.59
C PRO A 377 24.35 0.66 7.64
N GLU A 378 25.18 -0.26 8.12
CA GLU A 378 26.21 -0.94 7.34
C GLU A 378 25.60 -1.85 6.27
N ARG A 379 24.73 -2.79 6.67
CA ARG A 379 24.10 -3.75 5.76
C ARG A 379 23.13 -3.07 4.81
N PHE A 380 22.46 -1.98 5.24
CA PHE A 380 21.58 -1.21 4.39
C PHE A 380 22.32 -0.46 3.29
N SER A 381 23.48 0.14 3.58
CA SER A 381 24.28 0.89 2.61
C SER A 381 24.92 0.01 1.53
N ALA A 382 25.28 -1.24 1.87
CA ALA A 382 25.87 -2.21 0.95
C ALA A 382 24.89 -2.79 -0.07
N ARG A 383 23.58 -2.65 0.18
CA ARG A 383 22.52 -3.25 -0.65
C ARG A 383 22.20 -2.41 -1.88
N HIS A 384 21.79 -3.09 -2.95
CA HIS A 384 21.24 -2.42 -4.12
C HIS A 384 20.00 -1.61 -3.78
N ARG A 385 20.04 -0.27 -3.96
CA ARG A 385 19.02 0.67 -3.47
C ARG A 385 17.60 0.41 -3.99
N HIS A 386 17.46 -0.26 -5.14
CA HIS A 386 16.17 -0.57 -5.76
C HIS A 386 15.73 -2.02 -5.51
N ALA A 387 16.47 -2.78 -4.69
CA ALA A 387 16.01 -4.07 -4.19
C ALA A 387 14.96 -3.92 -3.06
N TYR A 388 14.71 -2.70 -2.55
CA TYR A 388 13.71 -2.40 -1.53
C TYR A 388 12.83 -1.22 -1.98
N TYR A 389 11.54 -1.50 -2.23
CA TYR A 389 10.58 -0.50 -2.71
C TYR A 389 9.11 -0.81 -2.31
N PRO A 390 8.80 -1.06 -1.03
CA PRO A 390 7.45 -1.40 -0.59
C PRO A 390 6.44 -0.27 -0.87
N PHE A 391 6.90 0.97 -0.99
CA PHE A 391 6.13 2.17 -1.31
C PHE A 391 6.33 2.66 -2.76
N GLY A 392 6.91 1.83 -3.62
CA GLY A 392 7.35 2.27 -4.95
C GLY A 392 8.62 3.11 -4.89
N LYS A 393 8.99 3.75 -6.02
CA LYS A 393 10.18 4.62 -6.15
C LYS A 393 9.93 5.73 -7.17
N GLY A 394 10.86 6.70 -7.19
CA GLY A 394 10.85 7.81 -8.15
C GLY A 394 9.76 8.84 -7.85
N SER A 395 9.35 9.58 -8.87
CA SER A 395 8.35 10.64 -8.74
C SER A 395 6.98 10.15 -8.24
N ARG A 396 6.66 8.88 -8.50
CA ARG A 396 5.40 8.23 -8.13
C ARG A 396 5.47 7.46 -6.80
N VAL A 397 6.50 7.69 -5.97
CA VAL A 397 6.59 7.11 -4.62
C VAL A 397 5.36 7.47 -3.80
N CYS A 398 4.94 6.56 -2.92
CA CYS A 398 3.75 6.75 -2.06
C CYS A 398 3.84 8.07 -1.29
N ILE A 399 2.79 8.88 -1.38
CA ILE A 399 2.72 10.16 -0.68
C ILE A 399 2.59 9.96 0.84
N GLY A 400 1.94 8.86 1.25
CA GLY A 400 1.70 8.49 2.65
C GLY A 400 2.79 7.63 3.28
N GLU A 401 3.93 7.36 2.62
CA GLU A 401 4.98 6.49 3.12
C GLU A 401 5.40 6.84 4.56
N ARG A 402 5.67 8.13 4.81
CA ARG A 402 6.07 8.60 6.13
C ARG A 402 4.98 8.39 7.18
N LEU A 403 3.73 8.73 6.86
CA LEU A 403 2.60 8.57 7.77
C LEU A 403 2.36 7.08 8.09
N ALA A 404 2.34 6.23 7.08
CA ALA A 404 2.13 4.79 7.26
C ALA A 404 3.23 4.14 8.12
N THR A 405 4.50 4.47 7.87
CA THR A 405 5.62 3.95 8.68
C THR A 405 5.58 4.45 10.11
N THR A 406 5.25 5.75 10.33
CA THR A 406 5.11 6.36 11.65
C THR A 406 3.98 5.69 12.46
N ILE A 407 2.79 5.55 11.87
CA ILE A 407 1.64 4.87 12.52
C ILE A 407 2.00 3.43 12.85
N THR A 408 2.58 2.69 11.90
CA THR A 408 2.95 1.29 12.11
C THR A 408 3.96 1.15 13.24
N GLN A 409 5.00 1.98 13.27
CA GLN A 409 6.00 1.95 14.33
C GLN A 409 5.39 2.33 15.69
N GLN A 410 4.56 3.38 15.76
CA GLN A 410 3.91 3.82 17.00
C GLN A 410 3.03 2.70 17.60
N VAL A 411 2.15 2.10 16.78
CA VAL A 411 1.24 1.05 17.23
C VAL A 411 2.00 -0.19 17.66
N LEU A 412 2.98 -0.66 16.86
CA LEU A 412 3.76 -1.85 17.22
C LEU A 412 4.56 -1.62 18.50
N SER A 413 5.20 -0.45 18.67
CA SER A 413 5.93 -0.12 19.90
C SER A 413 5.01 -0.19 21.12
N ALA A 414 3.81 0.41 21.03
CA ALA A 414 2.83 0.38 22.12
C ALA A 414 2.37 -1.07 22.42
N VAL A 415 2.09 -1.86 21.40
CA VAL A 415 1.64 -3.26 21.54
C VAL A 415 2.72 -4.12 22.19
N VAL A 416 3.96 -4.11 21.68
CA VAL A 416 5.04 -4.95 22.22
C VAL A 416 5.50 -4.51 23.62
N GLY A 417 5.40 -3.21 23.92
CA GLY A 417 5.72 -2.71 25.25
C GLY A 417 4.69 -3.07 26.32
N THR A 418 3.46 -3.35 25.90
CA THR A 418 2.36 -3.65 26.82
C THR A 418 2.01 -5.14 26.89
N PHE A 419 2.13 -5.85 25.75
CA PHE A 419 1.67 -7.24 25.62
C PHE A 419 2.77 -8.16 25.09
N GLU A 420 2.79 -9.38 25.63
CA GLU A 420 3.23 -10.57 24.90
C GLU A 420 2.05 -11.09 24.08
N PHE A 421 2.32 -11.55 22.87
CA PHE A 421 1.26 -12.08 22.03
C PHE A 421 1.72 -13.28 21.21
N THR A 422 0.81 -14.20 21.03
CA THR A 422 1.02 -15.43 20.25
C THR A 422 -0.14 -15.62 19.29
N ILE A 423 0.13 -16.29 18.18
CA ILE A 423 -0.94 -16.71 17.27
C ILE A 423 -1.78 -17.76 17.96
N LEU A 424 -3.12 -17.68 17.78
CA LEU A 424 -4.04 -18.65 18.34
C LEU A 424 -3.61 -20.09 17.96
N PRO A 425 -3.42 -21.00 18.93
CA PRO A 425 -3.00 -22.36 18.65
C PRO A 425 -3.89 -23.06 17.61
N GLY A 426 -3.26 -23.73 16.64
CA GLY A 426 -3.96 -24.42 15.56
C GLY A 426 -4.39 -23.53 14.38
N PHE A 427 -4.22 -22.20 14.45
CA PHE A 427 -4.52 -21.33 13.34
C PHE A 427 -3.33 -21.28 12.36
N ASN A 428 -3.60 -21.58 11.08
CA ASN A 428 -2.59 -21.53 10.03
C ASN A 428 -2.74 -20.23 9.23
N VAL A 429 -1.74 -19.36 9.31
CA VAL A 429 -1.72 -18.09 8.62
C VAL A 429 -1.33 -18.30 7.16
N VAL A 430 -2.26 -18.03 6.25
CA VAL A 430 -2.07 -18.17 4.81
C VAL A 430 -2.29 -16.81 4.14
N PRO A 431 -1.34 -16.31 3.34
CA PRO A 431 -1.54 -15.06 2.60
C PRO A 431 -2.70 -15.18 1.62
N ARG A 432 -3.53 -14.15 1.56
CA ARG A 432 -4.60 -13.96 0.57
C ARG A 432 -4.32 -12.68 -0.22
N TYR A 433 -4.14 -12.84 -1.50
CA TYR A 433 -3.88 -11.73 -2.42
C TYR A 433 -5.19 -11.29 -3.08
N VAL A 434 -5.62 -10.08 -2.74
CA VAL A 434 -6.82 -9.44 -3.30
C VAL A 434 -6.36 -8.20 -4.07
N VAL A 435 -6.41 -7.03 -3.47
CA VAL A 435 -5.70 -5.81 -3.89
C VAL A 435 -4.46 -5.68 -3.03
N THR A 436 -4.61 -5.91 -1.75
CA THR A 436 -3.54 -6.05 -0.76
C THR A 436 -3.26 -7.52 -0.46
N CYS A 437 -2.13 -7.79 0.19
CA CYS A 437 -1.75 -9.13 0.65
C CYS A 437 -2.13 -9.26 2.14
N GLN A 438 -3.29 -9.84 2.43
CA GLN A 438 -3.79 -10.01 3.80
C GLN A 438 -3.72 -11.46 4.28
N PRO A 439 -3.63 -11.73 5.60
CA PRO A 439 -3.87 -13.08 6.12
C PRO A 439 -5.32 -13.51 5.87
N ARG A 440 -5.50 -14.72 5.33
CA ARG A 440 -6.83 -15.30 5.10
C ARG A 440 -7.52 -15.58 6.43
N GLY A 441 -8.67 -14.98 6.67
CA GLY A 441 -9.42 -15.12 7.92
C GLY A 441 -8.91 -14.21 9.04
N GLY A 442 -7.97 -13.30 8.74
CA GLY A 442 -7.38 -12.40 9.71
C GLY A 442 -6.17 -12.97 10.44
N LEU A 443 -5.81 -12.35 11.56
CA LEU A 443 -4.72 -12.78 12.43
C LEU A 443 -5.22 -12.88 13.88
N PRO A 444 -5.73 -14.05 14.30
CA PRO A 444 -6.16 -14.23 15.69
C PRO A 444 -4.94 -14.31 16.62
N LEU A 445 -4.83 -13.34 17.52
CA LEU A 445 -3.78 -13.26 18.53
C LEU A 445 -4.36 -13.46 19.94
N VAL A 446 -3.62 -14.17 20.78
CA VAL A 446 -3.82 -14.24 22.22
C VAL A 446 -2.85 -13.26 22.85
N LEU A 447 -3.37 -12.25 23.52
CA LEU A 447 -2.60 -11.20 24.18
C LEU A 447 -2.47 -11.53 25.69
N ARG A 448 -1.30 -11.28 26.26
CA ARG A 448 -1.04 -11.35 27.69
C ARG A 448 -0.28 -10.09 28.10
N ARG A 449 -0.64 -9.48 29.20
CA ARG A 449 0.07 -8.30 29.71
C ARG A 449 1.50 -8.70 30.12
N ARG A 450 2.49 -7.86 29.75
CA ARG A 450 3.89 -7.98 30.20
C ARG A 450 4.04 -7.69 31.69
#